data_5ca7a008ff0363d20c8df952157ffd5d
#
_entry.id   5ca7a008ff0363d20c8df952157ffd5d
#
_cell.length_a   1.000
_cell.length_b   1.000
_cell.length_c   1.000
_cell.angle_alpha   90.00
_cell.angle_beta   90.00
_cell.angle_gamma   90.00
#
_symmetry.space_group_name_H-M   'P 1'
#
loop_
_entity.id
_entity.type
_entity.pdbx_description
1 polymer ?
#
loop_
_entity_poly.entity_id
_entity_poly.type
_entity_poly.pdbx_seq_one_letter_code
_entity_poly.pdbx_strand_id
1 'polypeptide(L)'
;VLSEDHSTPIVHVELWYRVGSKNERPRRTGFAHLFEHLMFKGSQNVQSDQHLSFISGVGGDGNAYTTEDVTVFLQTVPSQYLPLVLWLEADRMATLRIDQQTLDAEREVVKEERRWRYESEPFGLLNEILYDHAFTSHPYKHTPIGSMEDLEAASIEDVRDFFETYYVPENATLMVVGDFDTENALQMIEHYFGRVPKAKKSVPRDIPKEPLSEGERRVTLEAD
;
A
#
# COMPACT_ATOMS: atom_id res chain seq x y z
N VAL A 1 -12.49 12.61 1.85
CA VAL A 1 -13.13 12.94 3.14
C VAL A 1 -12.34 14.08 3.76
N LEU A 2 -13.00 15.17 4.15
CA LEU A 2 -12.38 16.33 4.80
C LEU A 2 -13.02 16.50 6.18
N SER A 3 -12.21 16.73 7.21
CA SER A 3 -12.67 17.02 8.57
C SER A 3 -11.80 18.10 9.20
N GLU A 4 -12.31 19.32 9.29
CA GLU A 4 -11.63 20.45 9.94
C GLU A 4 -11.62 20.28 11.46
N ASP A 5 -10.45 20.49 12.07
CA ASP A 5 -10.24 20.59 13.50
C ASP A 5 -9.08 21.55 13.78
N HIS A 6 -9.40 22.73 14.30
CA HIS A 6 -8.44 23.79 14.62
C HIS A 6 -7.89 23.74 16.04
N SER A 7 -8.07 22.61 16.73
CA SER A 7 -7.59 22.45 18.11
C SER A 7 -6.06 22.42 18.24
N THR A 8 -5.36 21.98 17.18
CA THR A 8 -3.91 21.93 17.08
C THR A 8 -3.45 22.27 15.66
N PRO A 9 -2.30 22.96 15.47
CA PRO A 9 -1.83 23.40 14.15
C PRO A 9 -1.16 22.25 13.36
N ILE A 10 -1.82 21.12 13.25
CA ILE A 10 -1.37 19.95 12.49
C ILE A 10 -2.46 19.47 11.54
N VAL A 11 -2.05 18.78 10.50
CA VAL A 11 -2.94 18.08 9.57
C VAL A 11 -2.46 16.65 9.39
N HIS A 12 -3.40 15.72 9.40
CA HIS A 12 -3.19 14.32 9.08
C HIS A 12 -3.83 14.01 7.73
N VAL A 13 -3.05 13.40 6.85
CA VAL A 13 -3.48 13.03 5.49
C VAL A 13 -3.29 11.54 5.31
N GLU A 14 -4.33 10.86 4.86
CA GLU A 14 -4.26 9.46 4.46
C GLU A 14 -4.74 9.29 3.02
N LEU A 15 -3.99 8.51 2.25
CA LEU A 15 -4.39 8.07 0.93
C LEU A 15 -4.59 6.55 0.94
N TRP A 16 -5.84 6.14 0.84
CA TRP A 16 -6.30 4.77 0.89
C TRP A 16 -6.50 4.22 -0.52
N TYR A 17 -5.75 3.22 -0.91
CA TYR A 17 -6.02 2.45 -2.12
C TYR A 17 -6.78 1.17 -1.76
N ARG A 18 -7.90 0.93 -2.45
CA ARG A 18 -8.72 -0.28 -2.26
C ARG A 18 -8.07 -1.48 -2.98
N VAL A 19 -6.86 -1.79 -2.58
CA VAL A 19 -6.04 -2.90 -3.05
C VAL A 19 -5.20 -3.43 -1.90
N GLY A 20 -5.23 -4.73 -1.72
CA GLY A 20 -4.44 -5.46 -0.75
C GLY A 20 -4.13 -6.85 -1.28
N SER A 21 -3.64 -7.75 -0.42
CA SER A 21 -3.22 -9.08 -0.88
C SER A 21 -4.35 -9.89 -1.54
N LYS A 22 -5.62 -9.66 -1.20
CA LYS A 22 -6.75 -10.34 -1.87
C LYS A 22 -6.88 -10.04 -3.37
N ASN A 23 -6.27 -8.97 -3.86
CA ASN A 23 -6.32 -8.56 -5.25
C ASN A 23 -5.19 -9.14 -6.09
N GLU A 24 -4.30 -9.88 -5.46
CA GLU A 24 -3.14 -10.50 -6.09
C GLU A 24 -3.56 -11.71 -6.92
N ARG A 25 -2.79 -11.99 -7.97
CA ARG A 25 -3.01 -13.15 -8.80
C ARG A 25 -2.36 -14.38 -8.19
N PRO A 26 -2.88 -15.59 -8.41
CA PRO A 26 -2.20 -16.81 -8.02
C PRO A 26 -0.75 -16.84 -8.52
N ARG A 27 0.18 -17.21 -7.66
CA ARG A 27 1.62 -17.23 -7.93
C ARG A 27 2.23 -15.85 -8.16
N ARG A 28 1.60 -14.80 -7.58
CA ARG A 28 2.05 -13.42 -7.56
C ARG A 28 1.65 -12.78 -6.22
N THR A 29 1.88 -13.52 -5.13
CA THR A 29 1.59 -13.03 -3.76
C THR A 29 2.70 -12.10 -3.27
N GLY A 30 2.36 -11.16 -2.39
CA GLY A 30 3.29 -10.16 -1.85
C GLY A 30 3.38 -8.87 -2.67
N PHE A 31 2.61 -8.74 -3.77
CA PHE A 31 2.68 -7.56 -4.65
C PHE A 31 2.16 -6.29 -3.99
N ALA A 32 1.05 -6.36 -3.26
CA ALA A 32 0.49 -5.18 -2.60
C ALA A 32 1.48 -4.60 -1.57
N HIS A 33 2.14 -5.46 -0.80
CA HIS A 33 3.17 -5.05 0.16
C HIS A 33 4.45 -4.57 -0.54
N LEU A 34 4.89 -5.24 -1.60
CA LEU A 34 6.02 -4.77 -2.41
C LEU A 34 5.76 -3.36 -2.97
N PHE A 35 4.49 -3.06 -3.35
CA PHE A 35 4.11 -1.72 -3.79
C PHE A 35 4.14 -0.69 -2.68
N GLU A 36 3.81 -1.06 -1.46
CA GLU A 36 4.00 -0.16 -0.31
C GLU A 36 5.44 0.35 -0.27
N HIS A 37 6.44 -0.53 -0.43
CA HIS A 37 7.85 -0.17 -0.51
C HIS A 37 8.18 0.67 -1.74
N LEU A 38 7.78 0.23 -2.92
CA LEU A 38 8.07 0.90 -4.19
C LEU A 38 7.54 2.33 -4.25
N MET A 39 6.43 2.63 -3.59
CA MET A 39 5.81 3.96 -3.56
C MET A 39 6.69 5.03 -2.88
N PHE A 40 7.73 4.62 -2.15
CA PHE A 40 8.72 5.54 -1.57
C PHE A 40 10.01 5.67 -2.39
N LYS A 41 10.14 4.91 -3.49
CA LYS A 41 11.39 4.83 -4.27
C LYS A 41 11.48 5.84 -5.42
N GLY A 42 10.65 6.86 -5.36
CA GLY A 42 10.73 8.03 -6.23
C GLY A 42 9.70 8.06 -7.34
N SER A 43 9.59 9.23 -7.91
CA SER A 43 8.66 9.60 -8.99
C SER A 43 9.40 10.45 -10.01
N GLN A 44 8.67 11.09 -10.91
CA GLN A 44 9.29 11.99 -11.89
C GLN A 44 9.98 13.20 -11.20
N ASN A 45 9.38 13.71 -10.12
CA ASN A 45 9.83 14.96 -9.48
C ASN A 45 10.48 14.71 -8.10
N VAL A 46 10.41 13.51 -7.55
CA VAL A 46 10.94 13.13 -6.24
C VAL A 46 11.95 12.00 -6.42
N GLN A 47 13.16 12.16 -5.89
CA GLN A 47 14.16 11.12 -5.96
C GLN A 47 13.86 9.99 -4.97
N SER A 48 14.53 8.84 -5.15
CA SER A 48 14.39 7.71 -4.23
C SER A 48 14.60 8.13 -2.78
N ASP A 49 13.74 7.67 -1.91
CA ASP A 49 13.77 7.88 -0.46
C ASP A 49 13.60 9.35 0.00
N GLN A 50 13.38 10.28 -0.92
CA GLN A 50 13.17 11.70 -0.59
C GLN A 50 11.76 12.00 -0.07
N HIS A 51 10.76 11.19 -0.37
CA HIS A 51 9.38 11.43 0.06
C HIS A 51 9.31 11.62 1.59
N LEU A 52 9.76 10.64 2.36
CA LEU A 52 9.79 10.73 3.82
C LEU A 52 10.77 11.78 4.33
N SER A 53 11.86 12.06 3.60
CA SER A 53 12.79 13.14 3.95
C SER A 53 12.15 14.52 3.85
N PHE A 54 11.28 14.77 2.88
CA PHE A 54 10.50 16.01 2.80
C PHE A 54 9.54 16.13 3.98
N ILE A 55 8.85 15.06 4.34
CA ILE A 55 7.92 15.04 5.47
C ILE A 55 8.64 15.29 6.80
N SER A 56 9.72 14.55 7.08
CA SER A 56 10.51 14.72 8.30
C SER A 56 11.22 16.06 8.36
N GLY A 57 11.67 16.59 7.19
CA GLY A 57 12.32 17.89 7.08
C GLY A 57 11.46 19.08 7.47
N VAL A 58 10.13 18.93 7.45
CA VAL A 58 9.17 19.95 7.92
C VAL A 58 8.62 19.65 9.31
N GLY A 59 9.20 18.68 10.02
CA GLY A 59 8.78 18.28 11.36
C GLY A 59 7.57 17.35 11.39
N GLY A 60 7.27 16.70 10.26
CA GLY A 60 6.22 15.71 10.13
C GLY A 60 6.72 14.29 10.33
N ASP A 61 5.76 13.37 10.34
CA ASP A 61 5.96 11.92 10.36
C ASP A 61 5.11 11.28 9.27
N GLY A 62 5.59 10.18 8.71
CA GLY A 62 4.89 9.45 7.66
C GLY A 62 5.17 7.96 7.69
N ASN A 63 4.16 7.18 7.32
CA ASN A 63 4.26 5.72 7.26
C ASN A 63 3.32 5.16 6.17
N ALA A 64 3.32 3.85 6.02
CA ALA A 64 2.36 3.12 5.21
C ALA A 64 2.08 1.74 5.85
N TYR A 65 1.01 1.09 5.42
CA TYR A 65 0.73 -0.29 5.74
C TYR A 65 -0.13 -0.96 4.67
N THR A 66 0.03 -2.26 4.55
CA THR A 66 -0.75 -3.11 3.66
C THR A 66 -1.49 -4.18 4.46
N THR A 67 -2.77 -4.35 4.13
CA THR A 67 -3.60 -5.44 4.64
C THR A 67 -4.07 -6.33 3.49
N GLU A 68 -4.95 -7.24 3.79
CA GLU A 68 -5.62 -8.05 2.76
C GLU A 68 -6.52 -7.20 1.85
N ASP A 69 -7.03 -6.08 2.35
CA ASP A 69 -8.06 -5.27 1.69
C ASP A 69 -7.58 -3.95 1.13
N VAL A 70 -6.60 -3.32 1.78
CA VAL A 70 -6.17 -1.95 1.49
C VAL A 70 -4.66 -1.78 1.63
N THR A 71 -4.14 -0.81 0.88
CA THR A 71 -2.81 -0.23 1.08
C THR A 71 -3.00 1.25 1.40
N VAL A 72 -2.46 1.69 2.53
CA VAL A 72 -2.67 3.04 3.06
C VAL A 72 -1.33 3.74 3.24
N PHE A 73 -1.26 4.99 2.80
CA PHE A 73 -0.14 5.89 3.02
C PHE A 73 -0.63 7.04 3.90
N LEU A 74 0.10 7.35 4.95
CA LEU A 74 -0.32 8.33 5.95
C LEU A 74 0.82 9.26 6.31
N GLN A 75 0.49 10.55 6.51
CA GLN A 75 1.43 11.57 6.94
C GLN A 75 0.75 12.54 7.90
N THR A 76 1.50 12.95 8.94
CA THR A 76 1.11 14.03 9.84
C THR A 76 2.14 15.14 9.72
N VAL A 77 1.71 16.36 9.43
CA VAL A 77 2.60 17.51 9.29
C VAL A 77 2.00 18.74 9.97
N PRO A 78 2.81 19.78 10.29
CA PRO A 78 2.26 21.11 10.62
C PRO A 78 1.36 21.60 9.50
N SER A 79 0.23 22.24 9.84
CA SER A 79 -0.88 22.52 8.91
C SER A 79 -0.48 23.32 7.66
N GLN A 80 0.51 24.23 7.78
CA GLN A 80 1.01 24.99 6.63
C GLN A 80 1.66 24.13 5.54
N TYR A 81 1.98 22.88 5.82
CA TYR A 81 2.60 21.95 4.86
C TYR A 81 1.60 20.97 4.20
N LEU A 82 0.29 21.17 4.39
CA LEU A 82 -0.72 20.40 3.64
C LEU A 82 -0.48 20.42 2.12
N PRO A 83 -0.11 21.55 1.46
CA PRO A 83 0.19 21.55 0.03
C PRO A 83 1.35 20.62 -0.35
N LEU A 84 2.37 20.49 0.51
CA LEU A 84 3.50 19.59 0.27
C LEU A 84 3.04 18.12 0.25
N VAL A 85 2.23 17.71 1.22
CA VAL A 85 1.71 16.33 1.30
C VAL A 85 0.85 16.02 0.09
N LEU A 86 -0.11 16.90 -0.25
CA LEU A 86 -0.99 16.71 -1.42
C LEU A 86 -0.20 16.61 -2.72
N TRP A 87 0.85 17.41 -2.87
CA TRP A 87 1.73 17.35 -4.03
C TRP A 87 2.49 16.02 -4.10
N LEU A 88 3.10 15.59 -3.00
CA LEU A 88 3.87 14.34 -2.93
C LEU A 88 2.98 13.12 -3.28
N GLU A 89 1.78 13.07 -2.72
CA GLU A 89 0.82 12.00 -2.98
C GLU A 89 0.34 11.97 -4.43
N ALA A 90 -0.01 13.13 -4.99
CA ALA A 90 -0.44 13.23 -6.38
C ALA A 90 0.69 12.90 -7.36
N ASP A 91 1.93 13.32 -7.06
CA ASP A 91 3.10 13.07 -7.91
C ASP A 91 3.42 11.58 -7.99
N ARG A 92 3.50 10.87 -6.86
CA ARG A 92 3.76 9.43 -6.88
C ARG A 92 2.61 8.62 -7.50
N MET A 93 1.35 9.04 -7.33
CA MET A 93 0.21 8.41 -7.99
C MET A 93 0.29 8.56 -9.51
N ALA A 94 0.71 9.72 -10.00
CA ALA A 94 0.77 10.02 -11.43
C ALA A 94 2.02 9.48 -12.12
N THR A 95 3.17 9.48 -11.43
CA THR A 95 4.49 9.39 -12.08
C THR A 95 5.48 8.50 -11.36
N LEU A 96 5.01 7.53 -10.57
CA LEU A 96 5.87 6.58 -9.85
C LEU A 96 6.94 6.00 -10.78
N ARG A 97 8.18 5.99 -10.32
CA ARG A 97 9.28 5.38 -11.06
C ARG A 97 9.31 3.87 -10.81
N ILE A 98 9.04 3.12 -11.87
CA ILE A 98 9.07 1.66 -11.84
C ILE A 98 10.16 1.20 -12.83
N ASP A 99 11.32 0.85 -12.31
CA ASP A 99 12.45 0.32 -13.07
C ASP A 99 12.98 -0.98 -12.46
N GLN A 100 13.76 -1.73 -13.25
CA GLN A 100 14.25 -3.05 -12.85
C GLN A 100 15.18 -2.99 -11.65
N GLN A 101 16.04 -1.98 -11.58
CA GLN A 101 16.99 -1.84 -10.48
C GLN A 101 16.30 -1.64 -9.14
N THR A 102 15.30 -0.77 -9.12
CA THR A 102 14.48 -0.50 -7.94
C THR A 102 13.67 -1.73 -7.53
N LEU A 103 13.06 -2.41 -8.51
CA LEU A 103 12.32 -3.66 -8.23
C LEU A 103 13.23 -4.72 -7.61
N ASP A 104 14.41 -4.95 -8.17
CA ASP A 104 15.34 -5.96 -7.65
C ASP A 104 15.82 -5.63 -6.24
N ALA A 105 16.08 -4.35 -5.94
CA ALA A 105 16.49 -3.90 -4.62
C ALA A 105 15.35 -4.10 -3.58
N GLU A 106 14.14 -3.63 -3.89
CA GLU A 106 13.01 -3.72 -2.94
C GLU A 106 12.52 -5.16 -2.75
N ARG A 107 12.62 -5.99 -3.78
CA ARG A 107 12.36 -7.42 -3.66
C ARG A 107 13.24 -8.06 -2.59
N GLU A 108 14.53 -7.77 -2.57
CA GLU A 108 15.44 -8.30 -1.55
C GLU A 108 15.12 -7.74 -0.15
N VAL A 109 14.72 -6.47 -0.04
CA VAL A 109 14.27 -5.88 1.23
C VAL A 109 13.03 -6.62 1.77
N VAL A 110 12.01 -6.83 0.94
CA VAL A 110 10.78 -7.56 1.35
C VAL A 110 11.08 -9.02 1.70
N LYS A 111 11.96 -9.68 0.94
CA LYS A 111 12.40 -11.06 1.24
C LYS A 111 13.13 -11.14 2.59
N GLU A 112 13.96 -10.14 2.90
CA GLU A 112 14.66 -10.08 4.18
C GLU A 112 13.70 -9.79 5.34
N GLU A 113 12.72 -8.91 5.13
CA GLU A 113 11.65 -8.66 6.09
C GLU A 113 10.85 -9.93 6.39
N ARG A 114 10.51 -10.73 5.35
CA ARG A 114 9.86 -12.01 5.51
C ARG A 114 10.69 -12.97 6.36
N ARG A 115 12.02 -13.10 6.07
CA ARG A 115 12.91 -13.93 6.87
C ARG A 115 12.91 -13.51 8.33
N TRP A 116 13.03 -12.23 8.56
CA TRP A 116 13.16 -11.70 9.91
C TRP A 116 11.85 -11.79 10.71
N ARG A 117 10.71 -11.37 10.13
CA ARG A 117 9.42 -11.29 10.86
C ARG A 117 8.65 -12.60 10.92
N TYR A 118 8.83 -13.48 9.94
CA TYR A 118 8.02 -14.69 9.80
C TYR A 118 8.82 -15.96 10.00
N GLU A 119 10.04 -16.06 9.46
CA GLU A 119 10.80 -17.32 9.49
C GLU A 119 11.72 -17.43 10.71
N SER A 120 12.23 -16.30 11.25
CA SER A 120 13.15 -16.29 12.39
C SER A 120 12.45 -16.11 13.74
N GLU A 121 11.19 -15.66 13.76
CA GLU A 121 10.46 -15.44 14.99
C GLU A 121 9.72 -16.70 15.43
N PRO A 122 9.73 -17.03 16.74
CA PRO A 122 8.88 -18.09 17.27
C PRO A 122 7.41 -17.84 16.92
N PHE A 123 6.75 -18.81 16.30
CA PHE A 123 5.37 -18.70 15.83
C PHE A 123 5.13 -17.65 14.72
N GLY A 124 6.17 -17.12 14.09
CA GLY A 124 6.03 -16.10 13.03
C GLY A 124 5.20 -16.57 11.84
N LEU A 125 5.24 -17.85 11.51
CA LEU A 125 4.44 -18.46 10.44
C LEU A 125 3.00 -18.83 10.85
N LEU A 126 2.61 -18.62 12.12
CA LEU A 126 1.31 -19.05 12.61
C LEU A 126 0.14 -18.49 11.82
N ASN A 127 0.15 -17.18 11.54
CA ASN A 127 -0.92 -16.53 10.77
C ASN A 127 -0.98 -17.02 9.32
N GLU A 128 0.16 -17.23 8.68
CA GLU A 128 0.23 -17.77 7.33
C GLU A 128 -0.38 -19.18 7.25
N ILE A 129 -0.01 -20.05 8.18
CA ILE A 129 -0.54 -21.40 8.27
C ILE A 129 -2.05 -21.38 8.62
N LEU A 130 -2.46 -20.51 9.53
CA LEU A 130 -3.87 -20.34 9.89
C LEU A 130 -4.70 -19.94 8.67
N TYR A 131 -4.27 -18.96 7.91
CA TYR A 131 -4.97 -18.47 6.73
C TYR A 131 -5.01 -19.51 5.61
N ASP A 132 -3.89 -20.19 5.34
CA ASP A 132 -3.83 -21.26 4.34
C ASP A 132 -4.82 -22.41 4.65
N HIS A 133 -5.06 -22.69 5.92
CA HIS A 133 -5.99 -23.74 6.34
C HIS A 133 -7.43 -23.24 6.55
N ALA A 134 -7.61 -21.96 6.89
CA ALA A 134 -8.93 -21.38 7.09
C ALA A 134 -9.67 -21.13 5.77
N PHE A 135 -8.95 -20.76 4.73
CA PHE A 135 -9.52 -20.43 3.42
C PHE A 135 -9.11 -21.46 2.35
N THR A 136 -10.06 -21.79 1.48
CA THR A 136 -9.83 -22.72 0.37
C THR A 136 -9.80 -22.05 -0.98
N SER A 137 -10.69 -21.08 -1.20
CA SER A 137 -10.89 -20.38 -2.48
C SER A 137 -10.68 -18.89 -2.38
N HIS A 138 -10.99 -18.30 -1.23
CA HIS A 138 -10.84 -16.85 -1.04
C HIS A 138 -9.36 -16.47 -0.96
N PRO A 139 -8.94 -15.37 -1.61
CA PRO A 139 -7.53 -14.92 -1.59
C PRO A 139 -6.98 -14.56 -0.20
N TYR A 140 -7.79 -14.48 0.84
CA TYR A 140 -7.31 -14.40 2.22
C TYR A 140 -6.51 -15.63 2.66
N LYS A 141 -6.41 -16.63 1.79
CA LYS A 141 -5.59 -17.82 2.00
C LYS A 141 -4.10 -17.50 2.18
N HIS A 142 -3.62 -16.36 1.73
CA HIS A 142 -2.24 -15.92 1.92
C HIS A 142 -2.17 -14.57 2.63
N THR A 143 -1.06 -14.33 3.29
CA THR A 143 -0.77 -13.07 4.00
C THR A 143 -0.19 -12.01 3.06
N PRO A 144 -0.25 -10.71 3.41
CA PRO A 144 0.27 -9.62 2.58
C PRO A 144 1.76 -9.72 2.23
N ILE A 145 2.57 -10.35 3.09
CA ILE A 145 4.02 -10.49 2.81
C ILE A 145 4.32 -11.37 1.59
N GLY A 146 3.40 -12.29 1.23
CA GLY A 146 3.57 -13.18 0.11
C GLY A 146 4.60 -14.31 0.33
N SER A 147 4.80 -15.14 -0.69
CA SER A 147 5.80 -16.21 -0.66
C SER A 147 7.15 -15.78 -1.26
N MET A 148 8.24 -16.41 -0.83
CA MET A 148 9.57 -16.18 -1.43
C MET A 148 9.59 -16.45 -2.92
N GLU A 149 8.91 -17.53 -3.35
CA GLU A 149 8.84 -17.96 -4.75
C GLU A 149 8.13 -16.92 -5.62
N ASP A 150 7.02 -16.38 -5.13
CA ASP A 150 6.22 -15.41 -5.87
C ASP A 150 6.93 -14.06 -5.97
N LEU A 151 7.59 -13.62 -4.89
CA LEU A 151 8.42 -12.42 -4.90
C LEU A 151 9.57 -12.54 -5.89
N GLU A 152 10.26 -13.70 -5.94
CA GLU A 152 11.35 -13.95 -6.89
C GLU A 152 10.86 -13.97 -8.34
N ALA A 153 9.66 -14.50 -8.58
CA ALA A 153 9.05 -14.59 -9.90
C ALA A 153 8.45 -13.27 -10.40
N ALA A 154 8.43 -12.21 -9.58
CA ALA A 154 7.86 -10.91 -9.95
C ALA A 154 8.63 -10.26 -11.10
N SER A 155 7.98 -10.05 -12.23
CA SER A 155 8.54 -9.31 -13.37
C SER A 155 8.20 -7.82 -13.31
N ILE A 156 8.97 -7.00 -14.02
CA ILE A 156 8.70 -5.56 -14.13
C ILE A 156 7.36 -5.28 -14.82
N GLU A 157 6.95 -6.14 -15.73
CA GLU A 157 5.67 -6.07 -16.43
C GLU A 157 4.51 -6.34 -15.47
N ASP A 158 4.62 -7.37 -14.62
CA ASP A 158 3.62 -7.67 -13.58
C ASP A 158 3.46 -6.48 -12.62
N VAL A 159 4.59 -5.89 -12.21
CA VAL A 159 4.62 -4.73 -11.31
C VAL A 159 3.94 -3.52 -11.96
N ARG A 160 4.27 -3.20 -13.21
CA ARG A 160 3.62 -2.09 -13.95
C ARG A 160 2.13 -2.32 -14.14
N ASP A 161 1.73 -3.54 -14.49
CA ASP A 161 0.32 -3.89 -14.67
C ASP A 161 -0.48 -3.74 -13.36
N PHE A 162 0.10 -4.14 -12.23
CA PHE A 162 -0.51 -4.00 -10.92
C PHE A 162 -0.68 -2.52 -10.53
N PHE A 163 0.36 -1.69 -10.72
CA PHE A 163 0.29 -0.25 -10.49
C PHE A 163 -0.79 0.40 -11.33
N GLU A 164 -0.75 0.22 -12.65
CA GLU A 164 -1.72 0.82 -13.60
C GLU A 164 -3.15 0.35 -13.36
N THR A 165 -3.33 -0.79 -12.67
CA THR A 165 -4.65 -1.34 -12.36
C THR A 165 -5.23 -0.76 -11.08
N TYR A 166 -4.41 -0.65 -10.02
CA TYR A 166 -4.93 -0.44 -8.68
C TYR A 166 -4.56 0.91 -8.06
N TYR A 167 -3.41 1.51 -8.43
CA TYR A 167 -2.93 2.78 -7.85
C TYR A 167 -3.39 3.97 -8.69
N VAL A 168 -4.69 4.10 -8.82
CA VAL A 168 -5.38 5.08 -9.68
C VAL A 168 -6.43 5.86 -8.88
N PRO A 169 -6.79 7.10 -9.30
CA PRO A 169 -7.75 7.94 -8.57
C PRO A 169 -9.10 7.25 -8.30
N GLU A 170 -9.60 6.47 -9.27
CA GLU A 170 -10.89 5.76 -9.16
C GLU A 170 -10.88 4.62 -8.12
N ASN A 171 -9.70 4.25 -7.66
CA ASN A 171 -9.51 3.24 -6.61
C ASN A 171 -9.01 3.82 -5.29
N ALA A 172 -8.88 5.15 -5.21
CA ALA A 172 -8.32 5.85 -4.07
C ALA A 172 -9.38 6.59 -3.26
N THR A 173 -9.13 6.77 -1.97
CA THR A 173 -9.86 7.67 -1.09
C THR A 173 -8.85 8.52 -0.34
N LEU A 174 -8.91 9.84 -0.54
CA LEU A 174 -8.13 10.80 0.21
C LEU A 174 -8.89 11.24 1.45
N MET A 175 -8.23 11.18 2.61
CA MET A 175 -8.73 11.68 3.90
C MET A 175 -7.79 12.77 4.39
N VAL A 176 -8.35 13.89 4.80
CA VAL A 176 -7.61 15.02 5.39
C VAL A 176 -8.34 15.43 6.67
N VAL A 177 -7.63 15.41 7.78
CA VAL A 177 -8.17 15.74 9.10
C VAL A 177 -7.22 16.71 9.80
N GLY A 178 -7.73 17.77 10.42
CA GLY A 178 -6.96 18.72 11.22
C GLY A 178 -7.16 20.17 10.83
N ASP A 179 -6.12 20.96 11.02
CA ASP A 179 -6.16 22.42 10.90
C ASP A 179 -5.99 22.88 9.44
N PHE A 180 -7.10 23.05 8.76
CA PHE A 180 -7.17 23.59 7.40
C PHE A 180 -8.55 24.23 7.14
N ASP A 181 -8.65 25.05 6.12
CA ASP A 181 -9.92 25.55 5.58
C ASP A 181 -10.39 24.64 4.45
N THR A 182 -11.63 24.17 4.51
CA THR A 182 -12.18 23.19 3.56
C THR A 182 -12.20 23.70 2.11
N GLU A 183 -12.51 24.97 1.88
CA GLU A 183 -12.58 25.52 0.52
C GLU A 183 -11.18 25.57 -0.09
N ASN A 184 -10.19 26.03 0.68
CA ASN A 184 -8.79 26.04 0.25
C ASN A 184 -8.25 24.62 0.03
N ALA A 185 -8.56 23.68 0.91
CA ALA A 185 -8.16 22.28 0.77
C ALA A 185 -8.73 21.66 -0.52
N LEU A 186 -10.01 21.91 -0.83
CA LEU A 186 -10.62 21.43 -2.08
C LEU A 186 -9.94 22.01 -3.32
N GLN A 187 -9.59 23.30 -3.32
CA GLN A 187 -8.86 23.93 -4.43
C GLN A 187 -7.46 23.29 -4.60
N MET A 188 -6.76 23.04 -3.51
CA MET A 188 -5.45 22.36 -3.54
C MET A 188 -5.57 20.93 -4.06
N ILE A 189 -6.55 20.16 -3.58
CA ILE A 189 -6.81 18.79 -4.04
C ILE A 189 -7.12 18.79 -5.54
N GLU A 190 -7.98 19.67 -6.02
CA GLU A 190 -8.28 19.79 -7.45
C GLU A 190 -7.04 20.19 -8.26
N HIS A 191 -6.23 21.11 -7.74
CA HIS A 191 -4.99 21.53 -8.39
C HIS A 191 -4.00 20.39 -8.58
N TYR A 192 -3.76 19.58 -7.54
CA TYR A 192 -2.76 18.49 -7.58
C TYR A 192 -3.34 17.22 -8.20
N PHE A 193 -4.46 16.72 -7.71
CA PHE A 193 -5.02 15.44 -8.14
C PHE A 193 -5.84 15.54 -9.44
N GLY A 194 -6.38 16.70 -9.78
CA GLY A 194 -7.10 16.91 -11.04
C GLY A 194 -6.26 16.67 -12.30
N ARG A 195 -4.93 16.60 -12.16
CA ARG A 195 -3.98 16.32 -13.25
C ARG A 195 -3.54 14.85 -13.29
N VAL A 196 -3.87 14.05 -12.28
CA VAL A 196 -3.53 12.63 -12.25
C VAL A 196 -4.32 11.91 -13.34
N PRO A 197 -3.68 11.09 -14.18
CA PRO A 197 -4.35 10.38 -15.24
C PRO A 197 -5.43 9.44 -14.70
N LYS A 198 -6.56 9.37 -15.40
CA LYS A 198 -7.60 8.38 -15.10
C LYS A 198 -7.11 6.97 -15.40
N ALA A 199 -7.72 5.99 -14.72
CA ALA A 199 -7.47 4.59 -14.97
C ALA A 199 -7.65 4.23 -16.45
N LYS A 200 -6.69 3.52 -17.04
CA LYS A 200 -6.77 3.04 -18.43
C LYS A 200 -7.73 1.87 -18.59
N LYS A 201 -8.03 1.17 -17.50
CA LYS A 201 -8.90 -0.02 -17.44
C LYS A 201 -9.72 0.00 -16.15
N SER A 202 -10.82 -0.71 -16.12
CA SER A 202 -11.64 -0.85 -14.92
C SER A 202 -10.87 -1.64 -13.86
N VAL A 203 -10.96 -1.18 -12.61
CA VAL A 203 -10.39 -1.89 -11.46
C VAL A 203 -11.19 -3.17 -11.21
N PRO A 204 -10.56 -4.36 -11.22
CA PRO A 204 -11.24 -5.62 -10.93
C PRO A 204 -11.84 -5.62 -9.52
N ARG A 205 -13.09 -6.10 -9.40
CA ARG A 205 -13.81 -6.17 -8.12
C ARG A 205 -14.28 -7.57 -7.77
N ASP A 206 -14.14 -8.50 -8.69
CA ASP A 206 -14.57 -9.88 -8.50
C ASP A 206 -13.53 -10.63 -7.67
N ILE A 207 -13.91 -10.93 -6.44
CA ILE A 207 -13.12 -11.74 -5.52
C ILE A 207 -13.84 -13.08 -5.35
N PRO A 208 -13.14 -14.23 -5.51
CA PRO A 208 -13.70 -15.53 -5.27
C PRO A 208 -14.31 -15.62 -3.86
N LYS A 209 -15.52 -16.16 -3.78
CA LYS A 209 -16.18 -16.36 -2.47
C LYS A 209 -15.68 -17.64 -1.83
N GLU A 210 -15.46 -17.57 -0.53
CA GLU A 210 -15.18 -18.76 0.25
C GLU A 210 -16.45 -19.60 0.38
N PRO A 211 -16.40 -20.94 0.12
CA PRO A 211 -17.51 -21.83 0.41
C PRO A 211 -17.74 -21.90 1.93
N LEU A 212 -18.98 -22.15 2.30
CA LEU A 212 -19.33 -22.37 3.72
C LEU A 212 -18.52 -23.57 4.25
N SER A 213 -17.86 -23.35 5.39
CA SER A 213 -17.14 -24.43 6.08
C SER A 213 -18.12 -25.26 6.87
N GLU A 214 -18.10 -26.56 6.67
CA GLU A 214 -18.86 -27.53 7.46
C GLU A 214 -17.95 -28.20 8.50
N GLY A 215 -18.31 -28.05 9.78
CA GLY A 215 -17.61 -28.68 10.89
C GLY A 215 -16.30 -28.02 11.33
N GLU A 216 -15.72 -28.58 12.37
CA GLU A 216 -14.43 -28.16 12.92
C GLU A 216 -13.28 -28.64 12.02
N ARG A 217 -12.31 -27.76 11.76
CA ARG A 217 -11.02 -28.12 11.17
C ARG A 217 -9.94 -27.97 12.24
N ARG A 218 -9.18 -29.01 12.48
CA ARG A 218 -8.07 -29.02 13.44
C ARG A 218 -6.76 -29.33 12.72
N VAL A 219 -5.81 -28.43 12.88
CA VAL A 219 -4.43 -28.61 12.40
C VAL A 219 -3.50 -28.56 13.61
N THR A 220 -2.62 -29.55 13.73
CA THR A 220 -1.59 -29.56 14.77
C THR A 220 -0.25 -29.31 14.10
N LEU A 221 0.44 -28.30 14.61
CA LEU A 221 1.78 -27.94 14.15
C LEU A 221 2.76 -28.26 15.26
N GLU A 222 3.85 -28.90 14.90
CA GLU A 222 5.00 -29.10 15.78
C GLU A 222 6.05 -28.06 15.39
N ALA A 223 6.48 -27.26 16.35
CA ALA A 223 7.58 -26.32 16.18
C ALA A 223 8.80 -26.86 16.94
N ASP A 224 9.96 -26.82 16.28
CA ASP A 224 11.25 -27.17 16.88
C ASP A 224 11.76 -26.09 17.84
#